data_796aa81bfe72b4deb8004d466a94914b
#
_entry.id   796aa81bfe72b4deb8004d466a94914b
#
_cell.length_a   1.000
_cell.length_b   1.000
_cell.length_c   1.000
_cell.angle_alpha   90.00
_cell.angle_beta   90.00
_cell.angle_gamma   90.00
#
_symmetry.space_group_name_H-M   'P 1'
#
loop_
_entity.id
_entity.type
_entity.pdbx_description
1 polymer ?
#
loop_
_entity_poly.entity_id
_entity_poly.type
_entity_poly.pdbx_seq_one_letter_code
_entity_poly.pdbx_strand_id
1 'polypeptide(L)'
;MPSFLLSKLKQAQPSMRRRLFLYMGALAVLLLAVLLVALLLLGQLKSPRAETEKALTFQMGAFRSDMASLWRNVSVMGVHLSQDMTALIEEQTPDFSSLNGDVDAVGALQEAMLEPLCQYVRQTDCSGAFILLGASLSSDPAVDSHAGLYVQRGNAEHTTGDLLLYRGMADIGRRHKVMPHRKWAQEFDLSSSPGLAEHLEK
;
A
#
# COMPACT_ATOMS: atom_id res chain seq x y z
N MET A 1 81.53 27.54 -0.42
CA MET A 1 81.75 26.09 -0.12
C MET A 1 80.52 25.23 -0.43
N PRO A 2 80.02 25.06 -1.67
CA PRO A 2 79.03 24.04 -1.97
C PRO A 2 79.55 22.92 -2.91
N SER A 3 80.76 22.96 -3.39
CA SER A 3 81.25 22.01 -4.39
C SER A 3 81.65 20.60 -3.80
N PHE A 4 81.81 20.48 -2.47
CA PHE A 4 82.24 19.26 -1.85
C PHE A 4 81.14 18.21 -1.61
N LEU A 5 79.86 18.63 -1.54
CA LEU A 5 78.75 17.72 -1.37
C LEU A 5 78.32 17.05 -2.67
N LEU A 6 78.50 17.68 -3.81
CA LEU A 6 78.10 17.17 -5.13
C LEU A 6 79.09 16.08 -5.64
N SER A 7 80.39 16.10 -5.18
CA SER A 7 81.35 15.07 -5.57
C SER A 7 81.15 13.74 -4.90
N LYS A 8 80.62 13.71 -3.64
CA LYS A 8 80.34 12.45 -2.90
C LYS A 8 79.06 11.69 -3.42
N LEU A 9 78.19 12.37 -4.09
CA LEU A 9 77.01 11.72 -4.68
C LEU A 9 77.31 10.99 -6.01
N LYS A 10 78.46 11.25 -6.62
CA LYS A 10 78.79 10.74 -7.96
C LYS A 10 79.58 9.40 -7.95
N GLN A 11 79.93 8.85 -6.79
CA GLN A 11 80.85 7.67 -6.70
C GLN A 11 80.25 6.41 -6.03
N ALA A 12 78.96 6.41 -5.68
CA ALA A 12 78.31 5.18 -5.23
C ALA A 12 77.64 4.49 -6.43
N GLN A 13 78.35 3.69 -7.18
CA GLN A 13 77.70 2.79 -8.13
C GLN A 13 76.73 1.89 -7.33
N PRO A 14 75.42 2.03 -7.49
CA PRO A 14 74.47 1.22 -6.73
C PRO A 14 74.64 -0.25 -7.15
N SER A 15 74.86 -1.13 -6.16
CA SER A 15 74.97 -2.56 -6.36
C SER A 15 73.79 -3.04 -7.26
N MET A 16 74.03 -4.03 -8.12
CA MET A 16 73.05 -4.54 -9.06
C MET A 16 71.74 -4.88 -8.39
N ARG A 17 71.75 -5.35 -7.14
CA ARG A 17 70.53 -5.57 -6.32
C ARG A 17 69.73 -4.28 -6.04
N ARG A 18 70.45 -3.17 -5.73
CA ARG A 18 69.76 -1.89 -5.43
C ARG A 18 69.12 -1.27 -6.68
N ARG A 19 69.71 -1.47 -7.85
CA ARG A 19 69.08 -1.07 -9.14
C ARG A 19 67.85 -1.90 -9.43
N LEU A 20 67.92 -3.23 -9.22
CA LEU A 20 66.78 -4.12 -9.39
C LEU A 20 65.60 -3.73 -8.48
N PHE A 21 65.86 -3.47 -7.17
CA PHE A 21 64.82 -3.01 -6.25
C PHE A 21 64.23 -1.67 -6.65
N LEU A 22 65.02 -0.73 -7.15
CA LEU A 22 64.50 0.55 -7.65
C LEU A 22 63.61 0.39 -8.87
N TYR A 23 63.99 -0.47 -9.83
CA TYR A 23 63.15 -0.75 -10.98
C TYR A 23 61.87 -1.48 -10.61
N MET A 24 61.92 -2.46 -9.73
CA MET A 24 60.73 -3.16 -9.23
C MET A 24 59.78 -2.21 -8.47
N GLY A 25 60.35 -1.33 -7.62
CA GLY A 25 59.59 -0.32 -6.91
C GLY A 25 58.92 0.70 -7.87
N ALA A 26 59.68 1.19 -8.86
CA ALA A 26 59.18 2.10 -9.86
C ALA A 26 58.05 1.47 -10.70
N LEU A 27 58.21 0.18 -11.08
CA LEU A 27 57.16 -0.55 -11.83
C LEU A 27 55.92 -0.75 -10.97
N ALA A 28 56.06 -1.09 -9.68
CA ALA A 28 54.91 -1.25 -8.79
C ALA A 28 54.15 0.05 -8.59
N VAL A 29 54.82 1.19 -8.41
CA VAL A 29 54.21 2.53 -8.31
C VAL A 29 53.50 2.90 -9.60
N LEU A 30 54.08 2.61 -10.76
CA LEU A 30 53.49 2.88 -12.06
C LEU A 30 52.22 2.06 -12.27
N LEU A 31 52.22 0.78 -11.94
CA LEU A 31 51.05 -0.09 -12.00
C LEU A 31 49.91 0.40 -11.08
N LEU A 32 50.27 0.81 -9.86
CA LEU A 32 49.33 1.34 -8.91
C LEU A 32 48.71 2.68 -9.38
N ALA A 33 49.52 3.54 -9.98
CA ALA A 33 49.04 4.80 -10.59
C ALA A 33 48.11 4.54 -11.77
N VAL A 34 48.44 3.60 -12.65
CA VAL A 34 47.57 3.20 -13.78
C VAL A 34 46.24 2.64 -13.26
N LEU A 35 46.28 1.76 -12.26
CA LEU A 35 45.08 1.20 -11.62
C LEU A 35 44.21 2.30 -11.02
N LEU A 36 44.83 3.26 -10.33
CA LEU A 36 44.11 4.36 -9.69
C LEU A 36 43.44 5.28 -10.72
N VAL A 37 44.16 5.61 -11.82
CA VAL A 37 43.60 6.37 -12.94
C VAL A 37 42.46 5.60 -13.60
N ALA A 38 42.59 4.29 -13.82
CA ALA A 38 41.54 3.46 -14.37
C ALA A 38 40.27 3.44 -13.47
N LEU A 39 40.48 3.31 -12.14
CA LEU A 39 39.36 3.37 -11.17
C LEU A 39 38.67 4.74 -11.15
N LEU A 40 39.45 5.83 -11.24
CA LEU A 40 38.88 7.19 -11.30
C LEU A 40 38.10 7.40 -12.60
N LEU A 41 38.61 6.94 -13.74
CA LEU A 41 37.89 7.03 -15.02
C LEU A 41 36.64 6.17 -15.05
N LEU A 42 36.69 4.95 -14.54
CA LEU A 42 35.49 4.08 -14.42
C LEU A 42 34.48 4.64 -13.43
N GLY A 43 34.93 5.25 -12.32
CA GLY A 43 34.08 5.88 -11.32
C GLY A 43 33.42 7.18 -11.81
N GLN A 44 34.05 7.91 -12.74
CA GLN A 44 33.48 9.12 -13.33
C GLN A 44 32.54 8.82 -14.53
N LEU A 45 32.69 7.68 -15.20
CA LEU A 45 31.88 7.30 -16.34
C LEU A 45 30.46 6.87 -16.01
N LYS A 46 30.18 6.55 -14.75
CA LYS A 46 28.81 6.28 -14.27
C LYS A 46 28.71 6.77 -12.83
N SER A 47 27.98 7.85 -12.60
CA SER A 47 27.44 8.10 -11.28
C SER A 47 26.16 7.25 -11.14
N PRO A 48 26.24 6.02 -10.59
CA PRO A 48 25.07 5.15 -10.45
C PRO A 48 24.00 5.77 -9.56
N ARG A 49 24.38 6.76 -8.76
CA ARG A 49 23.46 7.51 -7.89
C ARG A 49 22.50 8.40 -8.69
N ALA A 50 22.97 9.13 -9.69
CA ALA A 50 22.10 10.02 -10.47
C ALA A 50 21.12 9.25 -11.35
N GLU A 51 21.50 8.08 -11.88
CA GLU A 51 20.59 7.22 -12.64
C GLU A 51 19.56 6.53 -11.71
N THR A 52 19.98 6.06 -10.52
CA THR A 52 19.07 5.48 -9.53
C THR A 52 18.13 6.51 -8.95
N GLU A 53 18.57 7.74 -8.68
CA GLU A 53 17.70 8.83 -8.23
C GLU A 53 16.66 9.20 -9.28
N LYS A 54 17.06 9.29 -10.56
CA LYS A 54 16.13 9.56 -11.67
C LYS A 54 15.12 8.41 -11.85
N ALA A 55 15.57 7.16 -11.81
CA ALA A 55 14.71 6.00 -11.90
C ALA A 55 13.73 5.93 -10.71
N LEU A 56 14.21 6.20 -9.49
CA LEU A 56 13.37 6.26 -8.30
C LEU A 56 12.34 7.38 -8.38
N THR A 57 12.76 8.59 -8.79
CA THR A 57 11.85 9.74 -8.96
C THR A 57 10.79 9.47 -10.01
N PHE A 58 11.16 8.82 -11.11
CA PHE A 58 10.23 8.42 -12.16
C PHE A 58 9.22 7.39 -11.65
N GLN A 59 9.70 6.34 -10.95
CA GLN A 59 8.83 5.31 -10.38
C GLN A 59 7.89 5.88 -9.31
N MET A 60 8.40 6.78 -8.45
CA MET A 60 7.54 7.48 -7.46
C MET A 60 6.51 8.38 -8.14
N GLY A 61 6.87 9.05 -9.22
CA GLY A 61 5.94 9.84 -10.03
C GLY A 61 4.83 9.00 -10.65
N ALA A 62 5.18 7.87 -11.24
CA ALA A 62 4.23 6.91 -11.80
C ALA A 62 3.31 6.35 -10.71
N PHE A 63 3.87 5.88 -9.60
CA PHE A 63 3.11 5.38 -8.46
C PHE A 63 2.13 6.43 -7.90
N ARG A 64 2.58 7.69 -7.76
CA ARG A 64 1.72 8.77 -7.30
C ARG A 64 0.57 9.06 -8.28
N SER A 65 0.85 9.00 -9.58
CA SER A 65 -0.17 9.17 -10.62
C SER A 65 -1.20 8.04 -10.57
N ASP A 66 -0.74 6.79 -10.45
CA ASP A 66 -1.59 5.61 -10.39
C ASP A 66 -2.47 5.65 -9.13
N MET A 67 -1.89 5.98 -7.97
CA MET A 67 -2.64 6.16 -6.72
C MET A 67 -3.67 7.29 -6.81
N ALA A 68 -3.33 8.42 -7.44
CA ALA A 68 -4.28 9.51 -7.62
C ALA A 68 -5.44 9.14 -8.56
N SER A 69 -5.16 8.37 -9.60
CA SER A 69 -6.17 7.82 -10.51
C SER A 69 -7.11 6.85 -9.80
N LEU A 70 -6.53 5.92 -9.04
CA LEU A 70 -7.27 4.93 -8.25
C LEU A 70 -8.16 5.61 -7.22
N TRP A 71 -7.62 6.58 -6.47
CA TRP A 71 -8.39 7.36 -5.50
C TRP A 71 -9.55 8.10 -6.13
N ARG A 72 -9.33 8.71 -7.30
CA ARG A 72 -10.40 9.41 -8.03
C ARG A 72 -11.51 8.46 -8.45
N ASN A 73 -11.17 7.31 -9.01
CA ASN A 73 -12.14 6.30 -9.42
C ASN A 73 -12.95 5.78 -8.23
N VAL A 74 -12.28 5.43 -7.12
CA VAL A 74 -12.95 4.97 -5.89
C VAL A 74 -13.89 6.04 -5.34
N SER A 75 -13.46 7.31 -5.31
CA SER A 75 -14.27 8.42 -4.81
C SER A 75 -15.53 8.67 -5.67
N VAL A 76 -15.38 8.71 -6.99
CA VAL A 76 -16.52 8.92 -7.90
C VAL A 76 -17.51 7.76 -7.81
N MET A 77 -17.01 6.54 -7.85
CA MET A 77 -17.86 5.35 -7.74
C MET A 77 -18.51 5.23 -6.36
N GLY A 78 -17.81 5.69 -5.29
CA GLY A 78 -18.36 5.74 -3.94
C GLY A 78 -19.56 6.70 -3.82
N VAL A 79 -19.50 7.86 -4.49
CA VAL A 79 -20.62 8.80 -4.55
C VAL A 79 -21.82 8.16 -5.26
N HIS A 80 -21.59 7.49 -6.40
CA HIS A 80 -22.66 6.80 -7.11
C HIS A 80 -23.28 5.68 -6.26
N LEU A 81 -22.44 4.85 -5.63
CA LEU A 81 -22.92 3.81 -4.72
C LEU A 81 -23.77 4.41 -3.60
N SER A 82 -23.34 5.52 -2.98
CA SER A 82 -24.09 6.19 -1.93
C SER A 82 -25.45 6.69 -2.41
N GLN A 83 -25.52 7.27 -3.62
CA GLN A 83 -26.77 7.73 -4.21
C GLN A 83 -27.71 6.56 -4.50
N ASP A 84 -27.21 5.48 -5.11
CA ASP A 84 -28.01 4.29 -5.42
C ASP A 84 -28.53 3.63 -4.13
N MET A 85 -27.69 3.57 -3.08
CA MET A 85 -28.11 3.03 -1.79
C MET A 85 -29.14 3.91 -1.09
N THR A 86 -29.00 5.23 -1.15
CA THR A 86 -29.98 6.16 -0.58
C THR A 86 -31.34 6.00 -1.27
N ALA A 87 -31.35 5.96 -2.61
CA ALA A 87 -32.59 5.76 -3.37
C ALA A 87 -33.26 4.41 -3.02
N LEU A 88 -32.48 3.34 -2.88
CA LEU A 88 -32.99 2.02 -2.52
C LEU A 88 -33.56 1.99 -1.10
N ILE A 89 -32.89 2.68 -0.14
CA ILE A 89 -33.38 2.81 1.24
C ILE A 89 -34.67 3.58 1.29
N GLU A 90 -34.78 4.71 0.58
CA GLU A 90 -35.99 5.54 0.51
C GLU A 90 -37.17 4.77 -0.11
N GLU A 91 -36.93 3.94 -1.12
CA GLU A 91 -37.95 3.09 -1.75
C GLU A 91 -38.47 2.01 -0.80
N GLN A 92 -37.58 1.36 -0.05
CA GLN A 92 -37.94 0.22 0.79
C GLN A 92 -38.39 0.61 2.21
N THR A 93 -37.88 1.73 2.73
CA THR A 93 -38.11 2.11 4.12
C THR A 93 -38.38 3.61 4.22
N PRO A 94 -39.66 4.04 4.08
CA PRO A 94 -40.00 5.45 4.17
C PRO A 94 -39.81 6.05 5.56
N ASP A 95 -39.76 5.22 6.62
CA ASP A 95 -39.49 5.66 7.97
C ASP A 95 -38.28 4.90 8.53
N PHE A 96 -37.11 5.56 8.48
CA PHE A 96 -35.86 5.00 8.95
C PHE A 96 -35.81 4.74 10.46
N SER A 97 -36.62 5.47 11.24
CA SER A 97 -36.66 5.30 12.69
C SER A 97 -37.29 3.96 13.10
N SER A 98 -38.07 3.35 12.24
CA SER A 98 -38.74 2.06 12.48
C SER A 98 -37.79 0.86 12.35
N LEU A 99 -36.57 1.05 11.80
CA LEU A 99 -35.60 -0.02 11.61
C LEU A 99 -34.91 -0.49 12.90
N ASN A 100 -34.90 0.36 13.94
CA ASN A 100 -34.25 0.01 15.21
C ASN A 100 -34.93 -1.19 15.88
N GLY A 101 -34.19 -2.28 16.08
CA GLY A 101 -34.68 -3.51 16.69
C GLY A 101 -35.53 -4.39 15.76
N ASP A 102 -35.84 -3.95 14.52
CA ASP A 102 -36.56 -4.77 13.54
C ASP A 102 -35.58 -5.56 12.65
N VAL A 103 -35.33 -6.79 13.09
CA VAL A 103 -34.37 -7.70 12.43
C VAL A 103 -34.85 -8.07 11.00
N ASP A 104 -36.14 -8.19 10.80
CA ASP A 104 -36.71 -8.60 9.50
C ASP A 104 -36.61 -7.45 8.48
N ALA A 105 -36.94 -6.23 8.90
CA ALA A 105 -36.84 -5.04 8.06
C ALA A 105 -35.36 -4.74 7.70
N VAL A 106 -34.46 -4.80 8.67
CA VAL A 106 -33.01 -4.65 8.42
C VAL A 106 -32.50 -5.77 7.50
N GLY A 107 -32.97 -7.00 7.68
CA GLY A 107 -32.64 -8.12 6.82
C GLY A 107 -33.05 -7.92 5.37
N ALA A 108 -34.29 -7.50 5.14
CA ALA A 108 -34.78 -7.20 3.79
C ALA A 108 -33.96 -6.10 3.11
N LEU A 109 -33.60 -5.04 3.86
CA LEU A 109 -32.76 -3.96 3.37
C LEU A 109 -31.34 -4.44 3.04
N GLN A 110 -30.73 -5.24 3.92
CA GLN A 110 -29.40 -5.83 3.67
C GLN A 110 -29.41 -6.73 2.43
N GLU A 111 -30.47 -7.51 2.22
CA GLU A 111 -30.60 -8.38 1.05
C GLU A 111 -30.68 -7.57 -0.25
N ALA A 112 -31.43 -6.46 -0.26
CA ALA A 112 -31.52 -5.58 -1.42
C ALA A 112 -30.21 -4.85 -1.72
N MET A 113 -29.44 -4.47 -0.69
CA MET A 113 -28.18 -3.73 -0.84
C MET A 113 -26.99 -4.62 -1.18
N LEU A 114 -27.02 -5.94 -0.86
CA LEU A 114 -25.83 -6.79 -0.95
C LEU A 114 -25.32 -6.94 -2.38
N GLU A 115 -26.21 -7.20 -3.35
CA GLU A 115 -25.77 -7.41 -4.75
C GLU A 115 -25.19 -6.13 -5.38
N PRO A 116 -25.81 -4.94 -5.26
CA PRO A 116 -25.18 -3.70 -5.70
C PRO A 116 -23.82 -3.43 -5.05
N LEU A 117 -23.66 -3.71 -3.74
CA LEU A 117 -22.39 -3.57 -3.04
C LEU A 117 -21.33 -4.53 -3.59
N CYS A 118 -21.71 -5.77 -3.85
CA CYS A 118 -20.83 -6.78 -4.45
C CYS A 118 -20.39 -6.38 -5.86
N GLN A 119 -21.29 -5.86 -6.68
CA GLN A 119 -20.99 -5.35 -8.02
C GLN A 119 -20.02 -4.18 -7.96
N TYR A 120 -20.25 -3.24 -7.04
CA TYR A 120 -19.32 -2.13 -6.80
C TYR A 120 -17.90 -2.61 -6.50
N VAL A 121 -17.74 -3.55 -5.55
CA VAL A 121 -16.43 -4.10 -5.20
C VAL A 121 -15.78 -4.83 -6.38
N ARG A 122 -16.56 -5.50 -7.23
CA ARG A 122 -16.04 -6.19 -8.43
C ARG A 122 -15.60 -5.22 -9.53
N GLN A 123 -16.29 -4.11 -9.69
CA GLN A 123 -16.07 -3.12 -10.76
C GLN A 123 -14.98 -2.10 -10.40
N THR A 124 -14.71 -1.89 -9.12
CA THR A 124 -13.68 -0.96 -8.64
C THR A 124 -12.42 -1.71 -8.24
N ASP A 125 -11.27 -1.02 -8.24
CA ASP A 125 -10.02 -1.58 -7.74
C ASP A 125 -9.88 -1.48 -6.20
N CYS A 126 -10.99 -1.31 -5.49
CA CYS A 126 -11.00 -1.29 -4.03
C CYS A 126 -10.88 -2.71 -3.45
N SER A 127 -10.30 -2.82 -2.26
CA SER A 127 -10.21 -4.08 -1.52
C SER A 127 -11.52 -4.52 -0.92
N GLY A 128 -12.46 -3.61 -0.71
CA GLY A 128 -13.78 -3.85 -0.15
C GLY A 128 -14.58 -2.57 -0.03
N ALA A 129 -15.86 -2.72 0.30
CA ALA A 129 -16.77 -1.60 0.55
C ALA A 129 -17.71 -1.94 1.72
N PHE A 130 -18.15 -0.92 2.41
CA PHE A 130 -19.11 -1.08 3.50
C PHE A 130 -20.19 -0.03 3.42
N ILE A 131 -21.34 -0.38 3.99
CA ILE A 131 -22.49 0.49 4.21
C ILE A 131 -22.84 0.37 5.68
N LEU A 132 -22.93 1.49 6.37
CA LEU A 132 -23.36 1.56 7.75
C LEU A 132 -24.75 2.17 7.79
N LEU A 133 -25.68 1.50 8.48
CA LEU A 133 -27.01 1.99 8.73
C LEU A 133 -27.06 2.69 10.09
N GLY A 134 -27.82 3.77 10.19
CA GLY A 134 -28.08 4.45 11.45
C GLY A 134 -28.99 3.66 12.40
N ALA A 135 -29.25 2.38 12.12
CA ALA A 135 -30.10 1.49 12.90
C ALA A 135 -29.29 0.35 13.52
N SER A 136 -29.72 -0.14 14.68
CA SER A 136 -29.16 -1.32 15.36
C SER A 136 -30.17 -2.46 15.35
N LEU A 137 -29.67 -3.70 15.29
CA LEU A 137 -30.49 -4.90 15.54
C LEU A 137 -30.79 -5.10 17.01
N SER A 138 -30.00 -4.48 17.90
CA SER A 138 -30.21 -4.50 19.32
C SER A 138 -31.28 -3.45 19.71
N SER A 139 -32.22 -3.87 20.53
CA SER A 139 -33.18 -2.95 21.17
C SER A 139 -32.58 -2.27 22.41
N ASP A 140 -31.35 -2.63 22.82
CA ASP A 140 -30.68 -2.05 23.97
C ASP A 140 -29.90 -0.80 23.56
N PRO A 141 -30.31 0.40 24.02
CA PRO A 141 -29.62 1.65 23.69
C PRO A 141 -28.23 1.78 24.30
N ALA A 142 -27.82 0.88 25.20
CA ALA A 142 -26.48 0.86 25.79
C ALA A 142 -25.44 0.18 24.86
N VAL A 143 -25.90 -0.49 23.81
CA VAL A 143 -25.05 -1.17 22.83
C VAL A 143 -24.79 -0.23 21.65
N ASP A 144 -23.57 0.27 21.54
CA ASP A 144 -23.14 1.11 20.41
C ASP A 144 -22.78 0.24 19.20
N SER A 145 -23.81 -0.43 18.67
CA SER A 145 -23.69 -1.27 17.47
C SER A 145 -24.62 -0.77 16.38
N HIS A 146 -24.19 -0.92 15.15
CA HIS A 146 -24.93 -0.49 13.96
C HIS A 146 -25.03 -1.61 12.94
N ALA A 147 -26.22 -1.79 12.42
CA ALA A 147 -26.46 -2.68 11.30
C ALA A 147 -25.79 -2.16 10.03
N GLY A 148 -25.50 -3.06 9.10
CA GLY A 148 -24.91 -2.68 7.83
C GLY A 148 -24.31 -3.87 7.10
N LEU A 149 -23.58 -3.58 6.04
CA LEU A 149 -22.90 -4.57 5.21
C LEU A 149 -21.41 -4.21 5.06
N TYR A 150 -20.53 -5.17 5.17
CA TYR A 150 -19.14 -5.03 4.79
C TYR A 150 -18.70 -6.24 3.98
N VAL A 151 -18.33 -5.99 2.73
CA VAL A 151 -17.87 -6.99 1.78
C VAL A 151 -16.44 -6.65 1.39
N GLN A 152 -15.57 -7.65 1.36
CA GLN A 152 -14.18 -7.52 0.97
C GLN A 152 -13.80 -8.57 -0.06
N ARG A 153 -12.86 -8.25 -0.96
CA ARG A 153 -12.28 -9.24 -1.88
C ARG A 153 -11.55 -10.31 -1.08
N GLY A 154 -11.86 -11.56 -1.40
CA GLY A 154 -11.12 -12.70 -0.91
C GLY A 154 -9.74 -12.77 -1.55
N ASN A 155 -8.76 -13.33 -0.82
CA ASN A 155 -7.50 -13.68 -1.44
C ASN A 155 -7.72 -14.96 -2.26
N ALA A 156 -7.57 -14.89 -3.58
CA ALA A 156 -7.85 -16.00 -4.51
C ALA A 156 -7.09 -17.29 -4.18
N GLU A 157 -5.98 -17.19 -3.43
CA GLU A 157 -5.19 -18.35 -3.02
C GLU A 157 -5.77 -19.13 -1.83
N HIS A 158 -6.68 -18.52 -1.05
CA HIS A 158 -7.13 -19.11 0.22
C HIS A 158 -8.65 -19.14 0.43
N THR A 159 -9.45 -18.69 -0.53
CA THR A 159 -10.90 -18.58 -0.38
C THR A 159 -11.67 -19.22 -1.52
N THR A 160 -12.77 -19.89 -1.18
CA THR A 160 -13.69 -20.51 -2.14
C THR A 160 -14.58 -19.52 -2.89
N GLY A 161 -14.45 -18.22 -2.63
CA GLY A 161 -15.20 -17.13 -3.29
C GLY A 161 -14.35 -15.90 -3.53
N ASP A 162 -14.73 -15.10 -4.52
CA ASP A 162 -14.07 -13.83 -4.83
C ASP A 162 -14.39 -12.73 -3.80
N LEU A 163 -15.50 -12.86 -3.06
CA LEU A 163 -15.95 -11.91 -2.05
C LEU A 163 -16.24 -12.60 -0.71
N LEU A 164 -15.94 -11.90 0.39
CA LEU A 164 -16.15 -12.34 1.76
C LEU A 164 -16.98 -11.30 2.53
N LEU A 165 -17.95 -11.80 3.31
CA LEU A 165 -18.76 -10.98 4.19
C LEU A 165 -18.08 -10.83 5.55
N TYR A 166 -17.84 -9.60 5.98
CA TYR A 166 -17.29 -9.27 7.28
C TYR A 166 -18.34 -8.75 8.25
N ARG A 167 -19.36 -8.04 7.73
CA ARG A 167 -20.50 -7.54 8.52
C ARG A 167 -21.79 -7.73 7.73
N GLY A 168 -22.87 -8.01 8.44
CA GLY A 168 -24.19 -8.28 7.90
C GLY A 168 -24.70 -9.67 8.26
N MET A 169 -25.90 -10.01 7.83
CA MET A 169 -26.51 -11.31 8.12
C MET A 169 -25.87 -12.43 7.28
N ALA A 170 -25.37 -13.45 7.96
CA ALA A 170 -24.59 -14.53 7.33
C ALA A 170 -25.42 -15.40 6.37
N ASP A 171 -26.70 -15.58 6.64
CA ASP A 171 -27.63 -16.33 5.79
C ASP A 171 -27.92 -15.61 4.48
N ILE A 172 -28.03 -14.28 4.51
CA ILE A 172 -28.13 -13.42 3.31
C ILE A 172 -26.85 -13.57 2.48
N GLY A 173 -25.68 -13.42 3.10
CA GLY A 173 -24.41 -13.63 2.41
C GLY A 173 -24.33 -14.99 1.71
N ARG A 174 -24.71 -16.07 2.38
CA ARG A 174 -24.69 -17.43 1.82
C ARG A 174 -25.62 -17.58 0.62
N ARG A 175 -26.85 -16.99 0.67
CA ARG A 175 -27.79 -17.00 -0.48
C ARG A 175 -27.19 -16.34 -1.73
N HIS A 176 -26.41 -15.28 -1.54
CA HIS A 176 -25.72 -14.52 -2.62
C HIS A 176 -24.30 -15.03 -2.90
N LYS A 177 -23.89 -16.18 -2.37
CA LYS A 177 -22.57 -16.78 -2.56
C LYS A 177 -21.40 -15.92 -2.01
N VAL A 178 -21.70 -15.03 -1.09
CA VAL A 178 -20.72 -14.25 -0.33
C VAL A 178 -20.51 -14.91 1.02
N MET A 179 -19.40 -15.61 1.19
CA MET A 179 -19.18 -16.44 2.38
C MET A 179 -18.75 -15.58 3.57
N PRO A 180 -19.32 -15.83 4.76
CA PRO A 180 -18.87 -15.16 5.98
C PRO A 180 -17.39 -15.44 6.27
N HIS A 181 -16.63 -14.38 6.51
CA HIS A 181 -15.23 -14.50 6.92
C HIS A 181 -15.13 -14.97 8.38
N ARG A 182 -14.00 -15.58 8.78
CA ARG A 182 -13.76 -16.06 10.16
C ARG A 182 -13.89 -14.95 11.24
N LYS A 183 -13.68 -13.68 10.85
CA LYS A 183 -13.86 -12.49 11.71
C LYS A 183 -15.21 -11.81 11.48
N TRP A 184 -16.18 -12.56 10.92
CA TRP A 184 -17.51 -12.06 10.68
C TRP A 184 -18.19 -11.66 12.00
N ALA A 185 -18.97 -10.60 11.95
CA ALA A 185 -19.93 -10.23 12.96
C ALA A 185 -21.21 -9.70 12.28
N GLN A 186 -22.33 -9.73 12.99
CA GLN A 186 -23.62 -9.33 12.41
C GLN A 186 -23.73 -7.81 12.29
N GLU A 187 -23.14 -7.08 13.20
CA GLU A 187 -23.17 -5.61 13.29
C GLU A 187 -21.76 -5.02 13.35
N PHE A 188 -21.68 -3.72 13.15
CA PHE A 188 -20.50 -2.92 13.41
C PHE A 188 -20.49 -2.51 14.88
N ASP A 189 -19.40 -2.75 15.57
CA ASP A 189 -19.13 -2.27 16.91
C ASP A 189 -18.27 -1.00 16.79
N LEU A 190 -18.86 0.17 17.00
CA LEU A 190 -18.18 1.45 16.90
C LEU A 190 -17.28 1.72 18.11
N SER A 191 -17.57 1.11 19.25
CA SER A 191 -16.75 1.25 20.46
C SER A 191 -15.33 0.73 20.25
N SER A 192 -15.17 -0.28 19.39
CA SER A 192 -13.86 -0.86 19.01
C SER A 192 -13.10 -0.06 17.96
N SER A 193 -13.72 0.97 17.35
CA SER A 193 -13.19 1.75 16.23
C SER A 193 -13.42 3.25 16.40
N PRO A 194 -12.80 3.91 17.36
CA PRO A 194 -13.08 5.31 17.70
C PRO A 194 -12.86 6.29 16.54
N GLY A 195 -11.93 5.98 15.61
CA GLY A 195 -11.72 6.79 14.42
C GLY A 195 -12.89 6.74 13.43
N LEU A 196 -13.62 5.63 13.36
CA LEU A 196 -14.82 5.52 12.52
C LEU A 196 -15.98 6.30 13.15
N ALA A 197 -16.16 6.20 14.48
CA ALA A 197 -17.19 6.93 15.22
C ALA A 197 -17.04 8.45 15.02
N GLU A 198 -15.85 9.00 15.16
CA GLU A 198 -15.58 10.44 14.98
C GLU A 198 -15.92 10.96 13.57
N HIS A 199 -15.81 10.11 12.55
CA HIS A 199 -16.16 10.49 11.16
C HIS A 199 -17.67 10.44 10.86
N LEU A 200 -18.43 9.69 11.64
CA LEU A 200 -19.87 9.56 11.48
C LEU A 200 -20.68 10.65 12.20
N GLU A 201 -20.06 11.31 13.21
CA GLU A 201 -20.68 12.41 13.95
C GLU A 201 -20.51 13.78 13.28
N LYS A 202 -19.75 13.89 12.19
CA LYS A 202 -19.50 15.12 11.40
C LYS A 202 -20.34 15.17 10.14
#